data_35f5b684104f97a5774b8203e0ed0f9d
#
_entry.id   35f5b684104f97a5774b8203e0ed0f9d
#
_cell.length_a   1.000
_cell.length_b   1.000
_cell.length_c   1.000
_cell.angle_alpha   90.00
_cell.angle_beta   90.00
_cell.angle_gamma   90.00
#
_symmetry.space_group_name_H-M   'P 1'
#
loop_
_entity.id
_entity.type
_entity.pdbx_description
1 polymer ?
#
loop_
_entity_poly.entity_id
_entity_poly.type
_entity_poly.pdbx_seq_one_letter_code
_entity_poly.pdbx_strand_id
1 'polypeptide(L)'
;MKILKIINNNVVSACDEKGKEIVVMGKGLGFGKKSGDILDELKIEKKFSMPDESVTRLEELLRDIPYEYIQTANKIIAMAKEKYGMKLSKIIYITLTDHLNFAITRLKKGIVVENALLWEIKRFYQREFEAGKSALEIVKHDLGFELSEDEAGFFAIHILNAQIDADMMQTMNVPGITKDIVNIVGYTF
;
A
#
# COMPACT_ATOMS: atom_id res chain seq x y z
N MET A 1 14.98 -15.73 -9.70
CA MET A 1 13.81 -16.15 -8.89
C MET A 1 12.89 -17.00 -9.75
N LYS A 2 12.23 -18.02 -9.15
CA LYS A 2 11.32 -18.93 -9.85
C LYS A 2 9.87 -18.52 -9.62
N ILE A 3 9.07 -18.47 -10.68
CA ILE A 3 7.64 -18.12 -10.63
C ILE A 3 6.87 -19.26 -9.96
N LEU A 4 6.09 -18.94 -8.93
CA LEU A 4 5.14 -19.86 -8.30
C LEU A 4 3.78 -19.77 -8.98
N LYS A 5 3.30 -18.54 -9.23
CA LYS A 5 1.97 -18.28 -9.78
C LYS A 5 1.98 -17.01 -10.62
N ILE A 6 1.25 -17.01 -11.72
CA ILE A 6 0.95 -15.82 -12.52
C ILE A 6 -0.33 -15.20 -11.97
N ILE A 7 -0.26 -13.95 -11.52
CA ILE A 7 -1.43 -13.20 -11.05
C ILE A 7 -2.06 -12.48 -12.24
N ASN A 8 -1.23 -11.76 -12.99
CA ASN A 8 -1.57 -11.15 -14.28
C ASN A 8 -0.32 -10.93 -15.13
N ASN A 9 -0.42 -10.24 -16.27
CA ASN A 9 0.71 -10.01 -17.17
C ASN A 9 1.88 -9.22 -16.55
N ASN A 10 1.66 -8.51 -15.46
CA ASN A 10 2.63 -7.59 -14.83
C ASN A 10 2.99 -7.98 -13.40
N VAL A 11 2.25 -8.94 -12.80
CA VAL A 11 2.40 -9.33 -11.40
C VAL A 11 2.45 -10.85 -11.30
N VAL A 12 3.43 -11.36 -10.56
CA VAL A 12 3.62 -12.78 -10.31
C VAL A 12 3.94 -13.02 -8.84
N SER A 13 3.60 -14.21 -8.33
CA SER A 13 4.17 -14.73 -7.09
C SER A 13 5.42 -15.54 -7.43
N ALA A 14 6.47 -15.36 -6.64
CA ALA A 14 7.77 -16.02 -6.83
C ALA A 14 8.40 -16.38 -5.49
N CYS A 15 9.34 -17.34 -5.53
CA CYS A 15 10.14 -17.72 -4.38
C CYS A 15 11.41 -16.86 -4.33
N ASP A 16 11.69 -16.24 -3.19
CA ASP A 16 12.95 -15.53 -2.95
C ASP A 16 14.11 -16.51 -2.67
N GLU A 17 15.31 -15.99 -2.46
CA GLU A 17 16.51 -16.79 -2.18
C GLU A 17 16.43 -17.57 -0.84
N LYS A 18 15.53 -17.16 0.06
CA LYS A 18 15.29 -17.82 1.35
C LYS A 18 14.13 -18.82 1.31
N GLY A 19 13.56 -19.05 0.14
CA GLY A 19 12.41 -19.94 -0.03
C GLY A 19 11.06 -19.33 0.37
N LYS A 20 11.01 -18.02 0.65
CA LYS A 20 9.78 -17.34 1.03
C LYS A 20 9.02 -16.87 -0.20
N GLU A 21 7.70 -17.03 -0.18
CA GLU A 21 6.82 -16.46 -1.21
C GLU A 21 6.78 -14.95 -1.13
N ILE A 22 6.95 -14.32 -2.28
CA ILE A 22 6.89 -12.87 -2.46
C ILE A 22 6.09 -12.53 -3.70
N VAL A 23 5.40 -11.39 -3.70
CA VAL A 23 4.78 -10.84 -4.90
C VAL A 23 5.78 -9.92 -5.59
N VAL A 24 5.93 -10.12 -6.90
CA VAL A 24 6.87 -9.36 -7.75
C VAL A 24 6.09 -8.70 -8.87
N MET A 25 6.33 -7.42 -9.08
CA MET A 25 5.70 -6.67 -10.16
C MET A 25 6.73 -6.04 -11.08
N GLY A 26 6.34 -5.88 -12.35
CA GLY A 26 7.10 -5.24 -13.40
C GLY A 26 6.39 -5.39 -14.74
N LYS A 27 6.56 -4.41 -15.62
CA LYS A 27 5.86 -4.37 -16.91
C LYS A 27 6.15 -5.61 -17.75
N GLY A 28 5.09 -6.37 -18.08
CA GLY A 28 5.18 -7.58 -18.87
C GLY A 28 5.92 -8.75 -18.20
N LEU A 29 6.10 -8.71 -16.87
CA LEU A 29 6.89 -9.70 -16.11
C LEU A 29 6.29 -11.11 -16.18
N GLY A 30 4.94 -11.21 -16.20
CA GLY A 30 4.19 -12.47 -16.31
C GLY A 30 3.77 -12.81 -17.73
N PHE A 31 3.98 -11.91 -18.70
CA PHE A 31 3.49 -12.11 -20.06
C PHE A 31 4.19 -13.29 -20.75
N GLY A 32 3.40 -14.25 -21.24
CA GLY A 32 3.92 -15.46 -21.90
C GLY A 32 4.66 -16.42 -20.98
N LYS A 33 4.63 -16.21 -19.66
CA LYS A 33 5.28 -17.05 -18.65
C LYS A 33 4.28 -18.05 -18.05
N LYS A 34 4.84 -19.08 -17.39
CA LYS A 34 4.09 -20.08 -16.63
C LYS A 34 4.76 -20.37 -15.29
N SER A 35 4.04 -21.01 -14.38
CA SER A 35 4.61 -21.50 -13.13
C SER A 35 5.83 -22.38 -13.42
N GLY A 36 6.91 -22.17 -12.67
CA GLY A 36 8.19 -22.84 -12.84
C GLY A 36 9.21 -22.08 -13.70
N ASP A 37 8.80 -21.11 -14.50
CA ASP A 37 9.71 -20.29 -15.30
C ASP A 37 10.58 -19.38 -14.42
N ILE A 38 11.74 -18.97 -14.98
CA ILE A 38 12.63 -18.03 -14.30
C ILE A 38 12.21 -16.61 -14.65
N LEU A 39 12.15 -15.74 -13.63
CA LEU A 39 11.89 -14.32 -13.77
C LEU A 39 13.07 -13.61 -14.46
N ASP A 40 12.74 -12.68 -15.34
CA ASP A 40 13.67 -11.69 -15.83
C ASP A 40 13.84 -10.59 -14.77
N GLU A 41 14.95 -10.65 -14.05
CA GLU A 41 15.20 -9.73 -12.92
C GLU A 41 15.34 -8.28 -13.36
N LEU A 42 15.71 -8.01 -14.61
CA LEU A 42 15.80 -6.65 -15.16
C LEU A 42 14.44 -5.98 -15.33
N LYS A 43 13.37 -6.77 -15.40
CA LYS A 43 11.98 -6.28 -15.48
C LYS A 43 11.32 -6.06 -14.12
N ILE A 44 12.01 -6.38 -13.04
CA ILE A 44 11.45 -6.24 -11.69
C ILE A 44 11.46 -4.77 -11.29
N GLU A 45 10.29 -4.20 -11.11
CA GLU A 45 10.11 -2.84 -10.60
C GLU A 45 9.94 -2.83 -9.07
N LYS A 46 9.23 -3.83 -8.53
CA LYS A 46 8.95 -3.90 -7.09
C LYS A 46 8.84 -5.34 -6.59
N LYS A 47 9.36 -5.57 -5.36
CA LYS A 47 9.21 -6.83 -4.62
C LYS A 47 8.43 -6.55 -3.33
N PHE A 48 7.36 -7.32 -3.07
CA PHE A 48 6.56 -7.23 -1.86
C PHE A 48 6.81 -8.48 -1.01
N SER A 49 7.52 -8.30 0.09
CA SER A 49 7.69 -9.33 1.11
C SER A 49 6.78 -8.96 2.30
N MET A 50 5.71 -9.72 2.46
CA MET A 50 4.68 -9.52 3.50
C MET A 50 4.46 -10.82 4.27
N PRO A 51 3.75 -10.81 5.42
CA PRO A 51 3.22 -12.02 6.03
C PRO A 51 2.28 -12.77 5.07
N ASP A 52 2.22 -14.09 5.17
CA ASP A 52 1.53 -14.97 4.20
C ASP A 52 0.05 -14.59 3.98
N GLU A 53 -0.69 -14.24 5.02
CA GLU A 53 -2.08 -13.77 4.92
C GLU A 53 -2.22 -12.49 4.08
N SER A 54 -1.24 -11.58 4.20
CA SER A 54 -1.21 -10.33 3.42
C SER A 54 -0.80 -10.55 1.96
N VAL A 55 -0.03 -11.61 1.67
CA VAL A 55 0.36 -11.99 0.30
C VAL A 55 -0.89 -12.37 -0.49
N THR A 56 -1.73 -13.26 0.04
CA THR A 56 -2.96 -13.71 -0.62
C THR A 56 -3.90 -12.51 -0.91
N ARG A 57 -4.09 -11.64 0.08
CA ARG A 57 -4.93 -10.43 -0.10
C ARG A 57 -4.36 -9.48 -1.15
N LEU A 58 -3.05 -9.31 -1.19
CA LEU A 58 -2.39 -8.50 -2.22
C LEU A 58 -2.55 -9.12 -3.60
N GLU A 59 -2.41 -10.44 -3.74
CA GLU A 59 -2.61 -11.14 -5.01
C GLU A 59 -4.04 -10.97 -5.56
N GLU A 60 -5.05 -11.14 -4.71
CA GLU A 60 -6.46 -10.95 -5.07
C GLU A 60 -6.72 -9.53 -5.55
N LEU A 61 -6.25 -8.54 -4.80
CA LEU A 61 -6.37 -7.13 -5.15
C LEU A 61 -5.72 -6.82 -6.51
N LEU A 62 -4.47 -7.27 -6.69
CA LEU A 62 -3.68 -6.94 -7.88
C LEU A 62 -4.15 -7.67 -9.15
N ARG A 63 -5.03 -8.67 -9.03
CA ARG A 63 -5.55 -9.42 -10.18
C ARG A 63 -6.39 -8.55 -11.11
N ASP A 64 -7.27 -7.72 -10.54
CA ASP A 64 -8.31 -7.00 -11.26
C ASP A 64 -8.01 -5.49 -11.39
N ILE A 65 -6.99 -4.98 -10.70
CA ILE A 65 -6.63 -3.56 -10.73
C ILE A 65 -5.71 -3.28 -11.93
N PRO A 66 -5.98 -2.24 -12.73
CA PRO A 66 -5.09 -1.80 -13.80
C PRO A 66 -3.67 -1.53 -13.29
N TYR A 67 -2.68 -1.99 -14.05
CA TYR A 67 -1.28 -1.88 -13.66
C TYR A 67 -0.82 -0.44 -13.40
N GLU A 68 -1.31 0.50 -14.20
CA GLU A 68 -1.04 1.94 -14.04
C GLU A 68 -1.52 2.48 -12.70
N TYR A 69 -2.61 1.96 -12.12
CA TYR A 69 -3.09 2.38 -10.80
C TYR A 69 -2.16 1.89 -9.69
N ILE A 70 -1.65 0.67 -9.84
CA ILE A 70 -0.67 0.10 -8.92
C ILE A 70 0.63 0.93 -8.95
N GLN A 71 1.11 1.30 -10.15
CA GLN A 71 2.30 2.13 -10.31
C GLN A 71 2.08 3.52 -9.69
N THR A 72 0.92 4.14 -9.93
CA THR A 72 0.58 5.45 -9.36
C THR A 72 0.51 5.39 -7.83
N ALA A 73 -0.12 4.36 -7.25
CA ALA A 73 -0.13 4.16 -5.81
C ALA A 73 1.30 4.01 -5.24
N ASN A 74 2.17 3.26 -5.92
CA ASN A 74 3.58 3.15 -5.52
C ASN A 74 4.30 4.49 -5.53
N LYS A 75 4.06 5.36 -6.53
CA LYS A 75 4.64 6.71 -6.59
C LYS A 75 4.14 7.59 -5.45
N ILE A 76 2.85 7.52 -5.12
CA ILE A 76 2.26 8.25 -3.98
C ILE A 76 2.93 7.81 -2.67
N ILE A 77 3.11 6.50 -2.46
CA ILE A 77 3.78 5.97 -1.27
C ILE A 77 5.25 6.38 -1.21
N ALA A 78 5.96 6.35 -2.33
CA ALA A 78 7.35 6.81 -2.43
C ALA A 78 7.44 8.31 -2.09
N MET A 79 6.59 9.14 -2.69
CA MET A 79 6.51 10.58 -2.42
C MET A 79 6.26 10.86 -0.93
N ALA A 80 5.33 10.15 -0.28
CA ALA A 80 5.05 10.32 1.14
C ALA A 80 6.27 9.98 2.02
N LYS A 81 7.04 8.94 1.65
CA LYS A 81 8.27 8.55 2.34
C LYS A 81 9.42 9.54 2.10
N GLU A 82 9.66 9.92 0.85
CA GLU A 82 10.85 10.68 0.45
C GLU A 82 10.67 12.18 0.70
N LYS A 83 9.56 12.77 0.26
CA LYS A 83 9.30 14.20 0.38
C LYS A 83 8.86 14.60 1.79
N TYR A 84 8.04 13.75 2.43
CA TYR A 84 7.47 14.07 3.75
C TYR A 84 8.14 13.29 4.91
N GLY A 85 9.10 12.39 4.63
CA GLY A 85 9.82 11.62 5.65
C GLY A 85 8.93 10.69 6.47
N MET A 86 7.82 10.20 5.89
CA MET A 86 6.83 9.40 6.61
C MET A 86 7.26 7.94 6.71
N LYS A 87 7.18 7.34 7.89
CA LYS A 87 7.38 5.91 8.10
C LYS A 87 6.05 5.21 7.90
N LEU A 88 5.94 4.37 6.88
CA LEU A 88 4.68 3.73 6.49
C LEU A 88 4.82 2.21 6.55
N SER A 89 3.86 1.55 7.20
CA SER A 89 3.75 0.10 7.22
C SER A 89 3.50 -0.45 5.81
N LYS A 90 3.83 -1.73 5.58
CA LYS A 90 3.67 -2.35 4.27
C LYS A 90 2.21 -2.53 3.83
N ILE A 91 1.27 -2.50 4.76
CA ILE A 91 -0.16 -2.64 4.46
C ILE A 91 -0.67 -1.51 3.55
N ILE A 92 0.01 -0.34 3.55
CA ILE A 92 -0.36 0.80 2.72
C ILE A 92 -0.37 0.46 1.23
N TYR A 93 0.47 -0.46 0.78
CA TYR A 93 0.49 -0.89 -0.63
C TYR A 93 -0.84 -1.55 -1.03
N ILE A 94 -1.50 -2.22 -0.10
CA ILE A 94 -2.82 -2.81 -0.29
C ILE A 94 -3.89 -1.72 -0.18
N THR A 95 -3.93 -1.02 0.95
CA THR A 95 -5.03 -0.12 1.29
C THR A 95 -5.10 1.11 0.38
N LEU A 96 -3.94 1.66 -0.02
CA LEU A 96 -3.89 2.83 -0.89
C LEU A 96 -4.20 2.47 -2.35
N THR A 97 -3.73 1.30 -2.83
CA THR A 97 -4.02 0.82 -4.18
C THR A 97 -5.51 0.53 -4.34
N ASP A 98 -6.13 -0.12 -3.35
CA ASP A 98 -7.56 -0.39 -3.32
C ASP A 98 -8.37 0.91 -3.30
N HIS A 99 -8.00 1.85 -2.43
CA HIS A 99 -8.65 3.16 -2.37
C HIS A 99 -8.56 3.92 -3.69
N LEU A 100 -7.38 3.98 -4.31
CA LEU A 100 -7.19 4.66 -5.60
C LEU A 100 -8.07 4.06 -6.70
N ASN A 101 -8.12 2.73 -6.80
CA ASN A 101 -8.98 2.04 -7.75
C ASN A 101 -10.46 2.35 -7.49
N PHE A 102 -10.87 2.35 -6.23
CA PHE A 102 -12.24 2.66 -5.83
C PHE A 102 -12.62 4.12 -6.11
N ALA A 103 -11.74 5.08 -5.79
CA ALA A 103 -11.94 6.50 -6.06
C ALA A 103 -12.13 6.78 -7.55
N ILE A 104 -11.26 6.22 -8.40
CA ILE A 104 -11.38 6.38 -9.86
C ILE A 104 -12.65 5.69 -10.40
N THR A 105 -12.99 4.52 -9.87
CA THR A 105 -14.22 3.80 -10.26
C THR A 105 -15.47 4.62 -9.93
N ARG A 106 -15.52 5.27 -8.77
CA ARG A 106 -16.61 6.17 -8.39
C ARG A 106 -16.67 7.39 -9.29
N LEU A 107 -15.51 8.03 -9.54
CA LEU A 107 -15.43 9.19 -10.42
C LEU A 107 -15.99 8.88 -11.81
N LYS A 108 -15.60 7.74 -12.39
CA LYS A 108 -16.11 7.28 -13.70
C LYS A 108 -17.64 7.06 -13.73
N LYS A 109 -18.23 6.76 -12.58
CA LYS A 109 -19.68 6.59 -12.40
C LYS A 109 -20.39 7.90 -12.03
N GLY A 110 -19.68 9.03 -11.92
CA GLY A 110 -20.23 10.31 -11.48
C GLY A 110 -20.65 10.34 -10.00
N ILE A 111 -20.13 9.42 -9.18
CA ILE A 111 -20.44 9.33 -7.76
C ILE A 111 -19.46 10.23 -7.01
N VAL A 112 -19.97 11.28 -6.37
CA VAL A 112 -19.21 12.16 -5.48
C VAL A 112 -19.38 11.66 -4.05
N VAL A 113 -18.26 11.59 -3.32
CA VAL A 113 -18.25 11.24 -1.89
C VAL A 113 -17.58 12.37 -1.13
N GLU A 114 -18.28 12.91 -0.15
CA GLU A 114 -17.75 13.92 0.77
C GLU A 114 -17.01 13.24 1.93
N ASN A 115 -15.91 13.84 2.34
CA ASN A 115 -15.16 13.39 3.50
C ASN A 115 -15.64 14.14 4.75
N ALA A 116 -16.47 13.49 5.55
CA ALA A 116 -17.03 14.10 6.76
C ALA A 116 -15.97 14.58 7.78
N LEU A 117 -14.73 14.07 7.67
CA LEU A 117 -13.62 14.44 8.56
C LEU A 117 -12.64 15.42 7.89
N LEU A 118 -12.97 15.98 6.72
CA LEU A 118 -12.03 16.79 5.95
C LEU A 118 -11.51 17.99 6.74
N TRP A 119 -12.38 18.64 7.52
CA TRP A 119 -12.01 19.79 8.33
C TRP A 119 -11.03 19.41 9.45
N GLU A 120 -11.30 18.32 10.17
CA GLU A 120 -10.43 17.79 11.23
C GLU A 120 -9.07 17.35 10.68
N ILE A 121 -9.06 16.70 9.52
CA ILE A 121 -7.82 16.27 8.86
C ILE A 121 -6.97 17.50 8.51
N LYS A 122 -7.55 18.51 7.89
CA LYS A 122 -6.87 19.78 7.57
C LYS A 122 -6.30 20.48 8.79
N ARG A 123 -7.00 20.41 9.92
CA ARG A 123 -6.61 21.09 11.15
C ARG A 123 -5.55 20.35 11.95
N PHE A 124 -5.68 19.03 12.09
CA PHE A 124 -4.87 18.24 13.03
C PHE A 124 -3.78 17.39 12.34
N TYR A 125 -3.95 17.09 11.05
CA TYR A 125 -3.07 16.20 10.28
C TYR A 125 -2.57 16.90 9.00
N GLN A 126 -2.06 18.13 9.18
CA GLN A 126 -1.67 18.99 8.05
C GLN A 126 -0.63 18.34 7.12
N ARG A 127 0.36 17.63 7.69
CA ARG A 127 1.40 16.96 6.90
C ARG A 127 0.83 15.85 6.02
N GLU A 128 -0.05 15.04 6.59
CA GLU A 128 -0.73 13.95 5.90
C GLU A 128 -1.67 14.52 4.82
N PHE A 129 -2.36 15.60 5.12
CA PHE A 129 -3.22 16.28 4.17
C PHE A 129 -2.43 16.89 3.00
N GLU A 130 -1.27 17.53 3.24
CA GLU A 130 -0.38 18.01 2.17
C GLU A 130 0.16 16.87 1.31
N ALA A 131 0.46 15.72 1.91
CA ALA A 131 0.81 14.52 1.17
C ALA A 131 -0.39 14.01 0.34
N GLY A 132 -1.60 14.08 0.88
CA GLY A 132 -2.84 13.76 0.16
C GLY A 132 -3.06 14.67 -1.05
N LYS A 133 -2.84 15.99 -0.92
CA LYS A 133 -2.89 16.91 -2.07
C LYS A 133 -1.84 16.59 -3.12
N SER A 134 -0.61 16.29 -2.69
CA SER A 134 0.44 15.84 -3.64
C SER A 134 0.06 14.53 -4.33
N ALA A 135 -0.70 13.65 -3.67
CA ALA A 135 -1.23 12.43 -4.30
C ALA A 135 -2.25 12.75 -5.41
N LEU A 136 -3.12 13.75 -5.23
CA LEU A 136 -4.05 14.18 -6.29
C LEU A 136 -3.30 14.64 -7.54
N GLU A 137 -2.22 15.41 -7.39
CA GLU A 137 -1.40 15.87 -8.51
C GLU A 137 -0.73 14.69 -9.25
N ILE A 138 -0.26 13.68 -8.52
CA ILE A 138 0.32 12.48 -9.12
C ILE A 138 -0.76 11.72 -9.91
N VAL A 139 -1.98 11.56 -9.35
CA VAL A 139 -3.10 10.88 -10.03
C VAL A 139 -3.49 11.64 -11.30
N LYS A 140 -3.60 12.98 -11.24
CA LYS A 140 -3.92 13.81 -12.39
C LYS A 140 -2.84 13.70 -13.48
N HIS A 141 -1.58 13.75 -13.10
CA HIS A 141 -0.46 13.65 -14.04
C HIS A 141 -0.36 12.27 -14.70
N ASP A 142 -0.43 11.20 -13.90
CA ASP A 142 -0.16 9.84 -14.37
C ASP A 142 -1.37 9.18 -15.05
N LEU A 143 -2.57 9.48 -14.56
CA LEU A 143 -3.80 8.78 -14.97
C LEU A 143 -4.82 9.72 -15.66
N GLY A 144 -4.60 11.04 -15.64
CA GLY A 144 -5.49 12.03 -16.25
C GLY A 144 -6.82 12.24 -15.50
N PHE A 145 -6.97 11.73 -14.27
CA PHE A 145 -8.18 11.90 -13.46
C PHE A 145 -8.02 13.07 -12.49
N GLU A 146 -9.00 13.97 -12.47
CA GLU A 146 -9.10 15.06 -11.51
C GLU A 146 -10.00 14.65 -10.35
N LEU A 147 -9.39 14.36 -9.21
CA LEU A 147 -10.08 13.98 -7.98
C LEU A 147 -10.37 15.21 -7.12
N SER A 148 -11.43 15.16 -6.30
CA SER A 148 -11.81 16.23 -5.38
C SER A 148 -10.84 16.38 -4.21
N GLU A 149 -10.94 17.50 -3.49
CA GLU A 149 -10.16 17.72 -2.27
C GLU A 149 -10.52 16.71 -1.15
N ASP A 150 -11.75 16.19 -1.16
CA ASP A 150 -12.17 15.12 -0.25
C ASP A 150 -11.29 13.88 -0.38
N GLU A 151 -10.87 13.56 -1.60
CA GLU A 151 -9.97 12.44 -1.85
C GLU A 151 -8.56 12.68 -1.28
N ALA A 152 -8.10 13.95 -1.21
CA ALA A 152 -6.86 14.25 -0.48
C ALA A 152 -7.00 13.91 1.01
N GLY A 153 -8.18 14.17 1.59
CA GLY A 153 -8.49 13.75 2.96
C GLY A 153 -8.49 12.23 3.14
N PHE A 154 -9.06 11.48 2.20
CA PHE A 154 -9.02 10.02 2.26
C PHE A 154 -7.60 9.47 2.08
N PHE A 155 -6.79 10.00 1.17
CA PHE A 155 -5.37 9.65 1.07
C PHE A 155 -4.63 9.93 2.37
N ALA A 156 -4.90 11.08 3.01
CA ALA A 156 -4.30 11.45 4.30
C ALA A 156 -4.62 10.42 5.39
N ILE A 157 -5.87 9.93 5.47
CA ILE A 157 -6.28 8.90 6.43
C ILE A 157 -5.52 7.59 6.18
N HIS A 158 -5.37 7.15 4.94
CA HIS A 158 -4.61 5.94 4.62
C HIS A 158 -3.14 6.07 5.02
N ILE A 159 -2.53 7.23 4.79
CA ILE A 159 -1.16 7.54 5.19
C ILE A 159 -1.04 7.54 6.71
N LEU A 160 -1.95 8.21 7.43
CA LEU A 160 -1.97 8.27 8.90
C LEU A 160 -2.08 6.88 9.52
N ASN A 161 -3.02 6.06 9.05
CA ASN A 161 -3.18 4.69 9.54
C ASN A 161 -1.90 3.87 9.34
N ALA A 162 -1.24 4.01 8.20
CA ALA A 162 0.00 3.30 7.93
C ALA A 162 1.19 3.79 8.78
N GLN A 163 1.18 5.05 9.25
CA GLN A 163 2.16 5.55 10.21
C GLN A 163 1.91 4.94 11.59
N ILE A 164 0.65 4.92 12.07
CA ILE A 164 0.26 4.31 13.35
C ILE A 164 0.64 2.82 13.37
N ASP A 165 0.32 2.08 12.31
CA ASP A 165 0.70 0.66 12.19
C ASP A 165 2.21 0.45 12.22
N ALA A 166 2.99 1.34 11.58
CA ALA A 166 4.45 1.27 11.58
C ALA A 166 5.03 1.51 12.98
N ASP A 167 4.49 2.47 13.71
CA ASP A 167 4.91 2.80 15.08
C ASP A 167 4.52 1.69 16.06
N MET A 168 3.32 1.12 15.95
CA MET A 168 2.89 -0.03 16.75
C MET A 168 3.77 -1.24 16.52
N MET A 169 4.12 -1.57 15.26
CA MET A 169 5.03 -2.68 14.95
C MET A 169 6.42 -2.47 15.57
N GLN A 170 6.92 -1.23 15.63
CA GLN A 170 8.19 -0.93 16.30
C GLN A 170 8.08 -1.10 17.83
N THR A 171 6.94 -0.72 18.42
CA THR A 171 6.69 -0.83 19.86
C THR A 171 6.47 -2.28 20.30
N MET A 172 5.76 -3.08 19.50
CA MET A 172 5.53 -4.52 19.80
C MET A 172 6.79 -5.38 19.67
N ASN A 173 7.83 -4.91 19.01
CA ASN A 173 9.15 -5.56 18.97
C ASN A 173 10.00 -5.32 20.24
N VAL A 174 9.48 -4.65 21.26
CA VAL A 174 10.12 -4.52 22.58
C VAL A 174 9.67 -5.69 23.47
N PRO A 175 10.52 -6.72 23.73
CA PRO A 175 10.17 -7.93 24.48
C PRO A 175 9.88 -7.69 25.98
N GLY A 176 9.72 -6.43 26.41
CA GLY A 176 9.57 -6.04 27.82
C GLY A 176 8.15 -5.67 28.28
N ILE A 177 7.34 -5.04 27.41
CA ILE A 177 6.09 -4.38 27.83
C ILE A 177 5.02 -5.39 28.26
N THR A 178 4.91 -6.53 27.62
CA THR A 178 3.94 -7.57 28.00
C THR A 178 4.28 -8.22 29.35
N LYS A 179 5.58 -8.33 29.69
CA LYS A 179 6.02 -8.90 30.97
C LYS A 179 5.77 -7.95 32.13
N ASP A 180 5.91 -6.64 31.89
CA ASP A 180 5.68 -5.61 32.91
C ASP A 180 4.20 -5.41 33.19
N ILE A 181 3.33 -5.47 32.19
CA ILE A 181 1.86 -5.43 32.37
C ILE A 181 1.37 -6.67 33.15
N VAL A 182 1.83 -7.87 32.82
CA VAL A 182 1.48 -9.10 33.53
C VAL A 182 2.00 -9.07 34.97
N ASN A 183 3.19 -8.51 35.22
CA ASN A 183 3.72 -8.35 36.58
C ASN A 183 2.91 -7.33 37.39
N ILE A 184 2.50 -6.20 36.81
CA ILE A 184 1.70 -5.18 37.51
C ILE A 184 0.33 -5.74 37.89
N VAL A 185 -0.33 -6.50 36.99
CA VAL A 185 -1.63 -7.14 37.27
C VAL A 185 -1.50 -8.30 38.27
N GLY A 186 -0.37 -9.02 38.25
CA GLY A 186 -0.13 -10.14 39.20
C GLY A 186 0.21 -9.74 40.62
N TYR A 187 0.52 -8.47 40.89
CA TYR A 187 0.81 -7.96 42.25
C TYR A 187 -0.35 -7.22 42.91
N THR A 188 -1.50 -7.10 42.22
CA THR A 188 -2.67 -6.33 42.73
C THR A 188 -3.82 -7.20 43.19
N PHE A 189 -3.71 -8.55 43.19
CA PHE A 189 -4.69 -9.49 43.73
C PHE A 189 -4.02 -10.59 44.52
#